data_047ba45a558989b6fe7c3c0aecc2b67d
#
_entry.id   047ba45a558989b6fe7c3c0aecc2b67d
#
_cell.length_a   1.000
_cell.length_b   1.000
_cell.length_c   1.000
_cell.angle_alpha   90.00
_cell.angle_beta   90.00
_cell.angle_gamma   90.00
#
_symmetry.space_group_name_H-M   'P 1'
#
loop_
_entity.id
_entity.type
_entity.pdbx_description
1 polymer ?
#
loop_
_entity_poly.entity_id
_entity_poly.type
_entity_poly.pdbx_seq_one_letter_code
_entity_poly.pdbx_strand_id
1 'polypeptide(L)'
;EIPLSDWSSDVCSSDLPKKIQRVLLSPEQLQRYMVEYYQVSRAVSNSQKSGSYDRDNKGVEALLQLGDSQNPDANDQHIVKLVDWVLQFAFEQGASDIHLEPRKDNGKVRFRIDGVLHTIYNMPANTLTAVISRIKILGRMNVAEKRKPQDGRLKTRTPKGQETELRLSTLPTAFGEKLVMRIFDPEVLVRSFQQLGFEGHL
;
A
#
# COMPACT_ATOMS: atom_id res chain seq x y z
N GLU A 1 0.50 -24.28 -33.10
CA GLU A 1 -0.90 -23.80 -32.89
C GLU A 1 -1.59 -24.80 -31.98
N ILE A 2 -1.75 -24.43 -30.71
CA ILE A 2 -2.53 -25.19 -29.74
C ILE A 2 -3.98 -24.72 -29.91
N PRO A 3 -4.92 -25.61 -30.24
CA PRO A 3 -6.30 -25.19 -30.44
C PRO A 3 -6.87 -24.66 -29.13
N LEU A 4 -7.45 -23.46 -29.19
CA LEU A 4 -8.10 -22.71 -28.10
C LEU A 4 -9.29 -23.44 -27.46
N SER A 5 -9.65 -24.64 -27.95
CA SER A 5 -10.78 -25.42 -27.48
C SER A 5 -10.48 -26.35 -26.30
N ASP A 6 -9.21 -26.57 -25.96
CA ASP A 6 -8.81 -27.55 -24.92
C ASP A 6 -8.54 -26.99 -23.53
N TRP A 7 -8.74 -25.69 -23.35
CA TRP A 7 -8.83 -25.11 -22.02
C TRP A 7 -10.26 -25.26 -21.50
N SER A 8 -10.61 -26.50 -21.15
CA SER A 8 -11.90 -26.75 -20.50
C SER A 8 -11.90 -26.01 -19.16
N SER A 9 -12.82 -25.05 -19.06
CA SER A 9 -13.10 -24.27 -17.85
C SER A 9 -13.49 -25.13 -16.66
N ASP A 10 -13.58 -26.43 -16.84
CA ASP A 10 -14.14 -27.37 -15.87
C ASP A 10 -13.13 -27.76 -14.78
N VAL A 11 -11.83 -27.63 -15.05
CA VAL A 11 -10.78 -27.94 -14.05
C VAL A 11 -10.65 -26.85 -13.00
N CYS A 12 -10.98 -25.58 -13.33
CA CYS A 12 -10.90 -24.48 -12.37
C CYS A 12 -12.20 -24.18 -11.63
N SER A 13 -13.33 -24.68 -12.12
CA SER A 13 -14.65 -24.37 -11.52
C SER A 13 -15.08 -25.34 -10.42
N SER A 14 -14.51 -26.57 -10.38
CA SER A 14 -14.88 -27.59 -9.42
C SER A 14 -14.29 -27.36 -8.02
N ASP A 15 -13.15 -26.68 -7.91
CA ASP A 15 -12.42 -26.52 -6.65
C ASP A 15 -12.61 -25.17 -5.97
N LEU A 16 -13.29 -24.22 -6.60
CA LEU A 16 -13.54 -22.89 -6.05
C LEU A 16 -14.99 -22.73 -5.60
N PRO A 17 -15.26 -22.39 -4.34
CA PRO A 17 -16.62 -22.19 -3.81
C PRO A 17 -17.29 -20.91 -4.35
N LYS A 18 -16.71 -20.26 -5.36
CA LYS A 18 -17.23 -19.00 -5.93
C LYS A 18 -17.47 -19.13 -7.43
N LYS A 19 -18.60 -18.56 -7.87
CA LYS A 19 -18.97 -18.50 -9.27
C LYS A 19 -17.95 -17.70 -10.08
N ILE A 20 -17.29 -18.32 -11.06
CA ILE A 20 -16.32 -17.67 -11.93
C ILE A 20 -17.06 -16.87 -13.00
N GLN A 21 -16.79 -15.59 -13.11
CA GLN A 21 -17.31 -14.72 -14.17
C GLN A 21 -16.18 -14.41 -15.15
N ARG A 22 -16.37 -14.75 -16.42
CA ARG A 22 -15.42 -14.42 -17.48
C ARG A 22 -15.65 -12.98 -17.95
N VAL A 23 -14.59 -12.22 -18.06
CA VAL A 23 -14.61 -10.82 -18.53
C VAL A 23 -13.58 -10.66 -19.65
N LEU A 24 -13.97 -10.01 -20.74
CA LEU A 24 -13.06 -9.60 -21.79
C LEU A 24 -12.37 -8.30 -21.36
N LEU A 25 -11.04 -8.31 -21.42
CA LEU A 25 -10.20 -7.18 -21.06
C LEU A 25 -9.29 -6.81 -22.23
N SER A 26 -9.00 -5.53 -22.41
CA SER A 26 -7.93 -5.11 -23.31
C SER A 26 -6.57 -5.55 -22.76
N PRO A 27 -5.53 -5.73 -23.61
CA PRO A 27 -4.18 -6.06 -23.14
C PRO A 27 -3.64 -5.10 -22.08
N GLU A 28 -3.97 -3.82 -22.19
CA GLU A 28 -3.59 -2.77 -21.24
C GLU A 28 -4.32 -2.94 -19.88
N GLN A 29 -5.62 -3.24 -19.94
CA GLN A 29 -6.40 -3.55 -18.74
C GLN A 29 -5.91 -4.84 -18.08
N LEU A 30 -5.56 -5.86 -18.88
CA LEU A 30 -5.00 -7.11 -18.36
C LEU A 30 -3.65 -6.86 -17.66
N GLN A 31 -2.74 -6.09 -18.26
CA GLN A 31 -1.48 -5.69 -17.62
C GLN A 31 -1.74 -4.93 -16.31
N ARG A 32 -2.70 -4.03 -16.29
CA ARG A 32 -3.10 -3.27 -15.10
C ARG A 32 -3.61 -4.18 -13.99
N TYR A 33 -4.50 -5.13 -14.31
CA TYR A 33 -4.99 -6.12 -13.34
C TYR A 33 -3.91 -7.13 -12.94
N MET A 34 -2.99 -7.50 -13.84
CA MET A 34 -1.83 -8.34 -13.51
C MET A 34 -0.89 -7.63 -12.53
N VAL A 35 -0.68 -6.34 -12.70
CA VAL A 35 0.07 -5.50 -11.74
C VAL A 35 -0.68 -5.42 -10.40
N GLU A 36 -2.00 -5.17 -10.43
CA GLU A 36 -2.83 -5.02 -9.24
C GLU A 36 -2.94 -6.31 -8.40
N TYR A 37 -3.11 -7.48 -9.05
CA TYR A 37 -3.33 -8.75 -8.35
C TYR A 37 -2.08 -9.64 -8.22
N TYR A 38 -1.16 -9.60 -9.20
CA TYR A 38 0.00 -10.49 -9.22
C TYR A 38 1.29 -9.85 -8.73
N GLN A 39 1.47 -8.53 -8.80
CA GLN A 39 2.64 -7.91 -8.19
C GLN A 39 2.51 -7.87 -6.67
N VAL A 40 1.31 -7.67 -6.13
CA VAL A 40 1.07 -7.89 -4.70
C VAL A 40 1.39 -9.34 -4.34
N SER A 41 0.90 -10.31 -5.10
CA SER A 41 1.20 -11.74 -4.92
C SER A 41 2.66 -12.10 -5.25
N ARG A 42 3.34 -11.39 -6.15
CA ARG A 42 4.71 -11.65 -6.60
C ARG A 42 5.76 -10.92 -5.75
N ALA A 43 5.46 -9.72 -5.24
CA ALA A 43 6.23 -9.09 -4.16
C ALA A 43 6.24 -10.01 -2.94
N VAL A 44 5.10 -10.68 -2.71
CA VAL A 44 4.87 -11.71 -1.73
C VAL A 44 5.69 -12.98 -2.00
N SER A 45 5.82 -13.45 -3.23
CA SER A 45 6.53 -14.70 -3.54
C SER A 45 7.99 -14.51 -3.97
N ASN A 46 8.41 -13.34 -4.43
CA ASN A 46 9.81 -13.08 -4.80
C ASN A 46 10.73 -12.81 -3.60
N SER A 47 10.17 -12.48 -2.43
CA SER A 47 10.93 -12.47 -1.18
C SER A 47 11.41 -13.87 -0.74
N GLN A 48 10.90 -14.93 -1.37
CA GLN A 48 11.33 -16.30 -1.10
C GLN A 48 12.60 -16.75 -1.86
N LYS A 49 13.14 -15.97 -2.81
CA LYS A 49 14.20 -16.45 -3.72
C LYS A 49 15.53 -15.71 -3.73
N SER A 50 15.69 -14.60 -3.03
CA SER A 50 17.02 -13.95 -2.95
C SER A 50 17.49 -13.87 -1.50
N GLY A 51 18.46 -14.70 -1.19
CA GLY A 51 19.15 -14.73 0.10
C GLY A 51 19.86 -13.41 0.37
N SER A 52 19.70 -12.95 1.61
CA SER A 52 20.29 -11.85 2.32
C SER A 52 19.42 -10.57 2.35
N TYR A 53 18.53 -10.60 3.16
CA TYR A 53 17.64 -9.73 3.91
C TYR A 53 16.27 -10.39 3.94
N ASP A 54 15.93 -10.91 5.08
CA ASP A 54 14.71 -11.63 5.39
C ASP A 54 13.49 -10.71 5.24
N ARG A 55 13.00 -10.54 4.00
CA ARG A 55 11.76 -9.83 3.66
C ARG A 55 10.67 -10.85 3.34
N ASP A 56 10.53 -11.82 4.20
CA ASP A 56 9.48 -12.81 4.10
C ASP A 56 8.11 -12.15 4.25
N ASN A 57 7.22 -12.47 3.34
CA ASN A 57 5.80 -12.21 3.51
C ASN A 57 5.21 -12.94 4.72
N LYS A 58 5.81 -14.06 5.13
CA LYS A 58 5.67 -14.63 6.46
C LYS A 58 6.00 -13.58 7.54
N GLY A 59 6.91 -12.62 7.25
CA GLY A 59 7.22 -11.51 8.12
C GLY A 59 6.04 -10.56 8.34
N VAL A 60 5.29 -10.18 7.30
CA VAL A 60 4.13 -9.26 7.46
C VAL A 60 2.96 -9.98 8.14
N GLU A 61 2.65 -11.21 7.72
CA GLU A 61 1.63 -12.01 8.39
C GLU A 61 2.06 -12.39 9.83
N ALA A 62 3.32 -12.73 10.05
CA ALA A 62 3.87 -12.97 11.37
C ALA A 62 3.90 -11.69 12.22
N LEU A 63 4.24 -10.53 11.63
CA LEU A 63 4.18 -9.23 12.30
C LEU A 63 2.74 -8.86 12.67
N LEU A 64 1.78 -9.23 11.84
CA LEU A 64 0.36 -9.01 12.12
C LEU A 64 -0.17 -10.00 13.16
N GLN A 65 0.28 -11.25 13.14
CA GLN A 65 -0.04 -12.26 14.18
C GLN A 65 0.59 -11.93 15.52
N LEU A 66 1.81 -11.35 15.54
CA LEU A 66 2.43 -10.81 16.76
C LEU A 66 1.72 -9.55 17.25
N GLY A 67 1.07 -8.81 16.33
CA GLY A 67 0.22 -7.64 16.63
C GLY A 67 -1.19 -7.99 17.08
N ASP A 68 -1.56 -9.25 17.18
CA ASP A 68 -2.82 -9.74 17.75
C ASP A 68 -2.85 -9.66 19.31
N SER A 69 -1.83 -9.04 19.90
CA SER A 69 -1.91 -8.51 21.25
C SER A 69 -3.06 -7.50 21.31
N GLN A 70 -3.96 -7.62 22.26
CA GLN A 70 -5.22 -6.86 22.34
C GLN A 70 -5.06 -5.33 22.27
N ASN A 71 -3.84 -4.79 22.47
CA ASN A 71 -3.51 -3.36 22.34
C ASN A 71 -2.04 -3.17 21.92
N PRO A 72 -1.72 -3.17 20.62
CA PRO A 72 -0.36 -2.89 20.15
C PRO A 72 0.03 -1.41 20.44
N ASP A 73 1.25 -1.20 20.95
CA ASP A 73 1.81 0.13 21.16
C ASP A 73 2.47 0.65 19.87
N ALA A 74 2.44 1.97 19.69
CA ALA A 74 3.09 2.65 18.56
C ALA A 74 4.62 2.43 18.51
N ASN A 75 5.26 2.09 19.62
CA ASN A 75 6.70 1.84 19.73
C ASN A 75 7.08 0.37 19.61
N ASP A 76 6.11 -0.52 19.50
CA ASP A 76 6.39 -1.95 19.31
C ASP A 76 7.18 -2.19 18.03
N GLN A 77 8.20 -3.03 18.08
CA GLN A 77 9.08 -3.29 16.95
C GLN A 77 8.32 -3.75 15.70
N HIS A 78 7.25 -4.53 15.86
CA HIS A 78 6.43 -4.97 14.73
C HIS A 78 5.66 -3.82 14.09
N ILE A 79 5.18 -2.83 14.88
CA ILE A 79 4.52 -1.63 14.35
C ILE A 79 5.51 -0.74 13.58
N VAL A 80 6.73 -0.59 14.13
CA VAL A 80 7.81 0.14 13.41
C VAL A 80 8.10 -0.50 12.06
N LYS A 81 8.29 -1.83 12.03
CA LYS A 81 8.53 -2.57 10.78
C LYS A 81 7.36 -2.50 9.80
N LEU A 82 6.11 -2.48 10.29
CA LEU A 82 4.93 -2.31 9.45
C LEU A 82 4.90 -0.92 8.79
N VAL A 83 5.23 0.14 9.53
CA VAL A 83 5.32 1.49 8.97
C VAL A 83 6.40 1.56 7.91
N ASP A 84 7.60 1.03 8.19
CA ASP A 84 8.71 0.98 7.24
C ASP A 84 8.31 0.21 5.97
N TRP A 85 7.63 -0.94 6.13
CA TRP A 85 7.13 -1.72 5.00
C TRP A 85 6.12 -0.95 4.15
N VAL A 86 5.13 -0.29 4.79
CA VAL A 86 4.10 0.50 4.08
C VAL A 86 4.75 1.61 3.26
N LEU A 87 5.71 2.34 3.85
CA LEU A 87 6.40 3.42 3.16
C LEU A 87 7.25 2.90 2.00
N GLN A 88 8.05 1.86 2.25
CA GLN A 88 8.91 1.28 1.25
C GLN A 88 8.13 0.71 0.07
N PHE A 89 7.06 -0.03 0.36
CA PHE A 89 6.20 -0.60 -0.67
C PHE A 89 5.49 0.48 -1.50
N ALA A 90 5.07 1.58 -0.87
CA ALA A 90 4.48 2.71 -1.59
C ALA A 90 5.49 3.36 -2.55
N PHE A 91 6.76 3.51 -2.16
CA PHE A 91 7.80 4.01 -3.06
C PHE A 91 8.09 3.06 -4.21
N GLU A 92 8.16 1.76 -3.95
CA GLU A 92 8.36 0.73 -4.98
C GLU A 92 7.25 0.70 -6.02
N GLN A 93 6.00 0.97 -5.59
CA GLN A 93 4.84 1.02 -6.47
C GLN A 93 4.63 2.38 -7.15
N GLY A 94 5.48 3.38 -6.88
CA GLY A 94 5.33 4.73 -7.41
C GLY A 94 4.04 5.42 -6.96
N ALA A 95 3.59 5.13 -5.74
CA ALA A 95 2.37 5.72 -5.20
C ALA A 95 2.55 7.23 -4.96
N SER A 96 1.54 8.02 -5.29
CA SER A 96 1.49 9.46 -4.98
C SER A 96 0.95 9.73 -3.58
N ASP A 97 0.00 8.91 -3.13
CA ASP A 97 -0.63 9.06 -1.81
C ASP A 97 -0.83 7.69 -1.16
N ILE A 98 -0.66 7.65 0.17
CA ILE A 98 -0.95 6.49 1.02
C ILE A 98 -2.13 6.87 1.91
N HIS A 99 -3.17 6.06 1.89
CA HIS A 99 -4.36 6.25 2.72
C HIS A 99 -4.47 5.12 3.74
N LEU A 100 -4.54 5.47 5.01
CA LEU A 100 -4.84 4.57 6.11
C LEU A 100 -6.26 4.88 6.59
N GLU A 101 -7.20 3.99 6.33
CA GLU A 101 -8.62 4.22 6.53
C GLU A 101 -9.21 3.24 7.55
N PRO A 102 -9.58 3.70 8.75
CA PRO A 102 -10.27 2.85 9.72
C PRO A 102 -11.69 2.52 9.22
N ARG A 103 -12.11 1.29 9.44
CA ARG A 103 -13.46 0.79 9.20
C ARG A 103 -13.93 0.10 10.48
N LYS A 104 -15.20 -0.32 10.51
CA LYS A 104 -15.83 -0.95 11.67
C LYS A 104 -15.04 -2.16 12.18
N ASP A 105 -14.69 -3.08 11.28
CA ASP A 105 -14.09 -4.36 11.64
C ASP A 105 -12.61 -4.48 11.27
N ASN A 106 -12.12 -3.61 10.38
CA ASN A 106 -10.73 -3.64 9.91
C ASN A 106 -10.26 -2.25 9.47
N GLY A 107 -8.96 -2.12 9.22
CA GLY A 107 -8.34 -0.95 8.63
C GLY A 107 -7.92 -1.24 7.19
N LYS A 108 -8.15 -0.32 6.28
CA LYS A 108 -7.71 -0.43 4.88
C LYS A 108 -6.48 0.43 4.63
N VAL A 109 -5.46 -0.19 4.05
CA VAL A 109 -4.30 0.50 3.45
C VAL A 109 -4.55 0.60 1.96
N ARG A 110 -4.58 1.82 1.44
CA ARG A 110 -4.81 2.09 0.01
C ARG A 110 -3.73 3.00 -0.52
N PHE A 111 -3.25 2.72 -1.72
CA PHE A 111 -2.30 3.58 -2.43
C PHE A 111 -2.99 4.23 -3.62
N ARG A 112 -2.63 5.49 -3.89
CA ARG A 112 -2.97 6.13 -5.15
C ARG A 112 -1.83 5.92 -6.11
N ILE A 113 -2.09 5.20 -7.20
CA ILE A 113 -1.14 4.91 -8.27
C ILE A 113 -1.82 5.38 -9.56
N ASP A 114 -1.14 6.22 -10.34
CA ASP A 114 -1.66 6.81 -11.58
C ASP A 114 -3.07 7.43 -11.42
N GLY A 115 -3.28 8.13 -10.32
CA GLY A 115 -4.55 8.80 -10.00
C GLY A 115 -5.64 7.89 -9.41
N VAL A 116 -5.49 6.56 -9.45
CA VAL A 116 -6.48 5.58 -8.98
C VAL A 116 -6.12 5.06 -7.59
N LEU A 117 -7.11 4.91 -6.71
CA LEU A 117 -6.93 4.34 -5.37
C LEU A 117 -7.09 2.82 -5.38
N HIS A 118 -6.00 2.11 -5.09
CA HIS A 118 -5.95 0.65 -4.98
C HIS A 118 -5.92 0.21 -3.52
N THR A 119 -6.70 -0.80 -3.16
CA THR A 119 -6.60 -1.42 -1.84
C THR A 119 -5.41 -2.38 -1.85
N ILE A 120 -4.41 -2.08 -1.03
CA ILE A 120 -3.17 -2.85 -0.95
C ILE A 120 -3.28 -3.92 0.13
N TYR A 121 -3.79 -3.53 1.30
CA TYR A 121 -3.85 -4.44 2.43
C TYR A 121 -5.04 -4.11 3.35
N ASN A 122 -5.55 -5.13 4.04
CA ASN A 122 -6.50 -4.98 5.14
C ASN A 122 -5.84 -5.48 6.42
N MET A 123 -5.80 -4.66 7.45
CA MET A 123 -5.20 -5.02 8.74
C MET A 123 -6.23 -4.90 9.87
N PRO A 124 -6.00 -5.54 11.04
CA PRO A 124 -6.86 -5.36 12.22
C PRO A 124 -6.96 -3.89 12.61
N ALA A 125 -8.12 -3.45 13.10
CA ALA A 125 -8.38 -2.06 13.46
C ALA A 125 -7.40 -1.53 14.53
N ASN A 126 -7.04 -2.38 15.51
CA ASN A 126 -6.08 -2.03 16.57
C ASN A 126 -4.67 -1.79 15.99
N THR A 127 -4.24 -2.67 15.08
CA THR A 127 -2.95 -2.54 14.40
C THR A 127 -2.90 -1.26 13.57
N LEU A 128 -3.97 -0.93 12.82
CA LEU A 128 -4.04 0.32 12.07
C LEU A 128 -3.92 1.53 12.99
N THR A 129 -4.60 1.51 14.13
CA THR A 129 -4.54 2.59 15.12
C THR A 129 -3.13 2.80 15.64
N ALA A 130 -2.40 1.72 15.94
CA ALA A 130 -1.00 1.77 16.36
C ALA A 130 -0.07 2.31 15.25
N VAL A 131 -0.27 1.87 14.01
CA VAL A 131 0.45 2.38 12.82
C VAL A 131 0.21 3.87 12.64
N ILE A 132 -1.03 4.34 12.74
CA ILE A 132 -1.35 5.78 12.65
C ILE A 132 -0.69 6.56 13.80
N SER A 133 -0.73 6.04 15.03
CA SER A 133 -0.07 6.65 16.17
C SER A 133 1.44 6.76 15.97
N ARG A 134 2.08 5.73 15.43
CA ARG A 134 3.51 5.76 15.09
C ARG A 134 3.83 6.82 14.04
N ILE A 135 3.03 6.92 12.98
CA ILE A 135 3.23 7.93 11.93
C ILE A 135 3.00 9.35 12.50
N LYS A 136 2.04 9.54 13.40
CA LYS A 136 1.84 10.81 14.11
C LYS A 136 3.07 11.22 14.91
N ILE A 137 3.72 10.27 15.61
CA ILE A 137 4.97 10.51 16.33
C ILE A 137 6.06 10.98 15.36
N LEU A 138 6.25 10.26 14.25
CA LEU A 138 7.23 10.60 13.22
C LEU A 138 6.96 11.96 12.57
N GLY A 139 5.68 12.29 12.38
CA GLY A 139 5.21 13.57 11.83
C GLY A 139 5.14 14.71 12.84
N ARG A 140 5.56 14.49 14.10
CA ARG A 140 5.50 15.45 15.21
C ARG A 140 4.09 15.98 15.47
N MET A 141 3.09 15.13 15.29
CA MET A 141 1.68 15.42 15.58
C MET A 141 1.31 14.98 17.01
N ASN A 142 0.24 15.54 17.56
CA ASN A 142 -0.25 15.16 18.89
C ASN A 142 -1.01 13.82 18.81
N VAL A 143 -0.42 12.75 19.38
CA VAL A 143 -0.99 11.40 19.37
C VAL A 143 -2.25 11.30 20.25
N ALA A 144 -2.32 12.07 21.32
CA ALA A 144 -3.44 12.05 22.26
C ALA A 144 -4.72 12.68 21.67
N GLU A 145 -4.57 13.70 20.81
CA GLU A 145 -5.70 14.34 20.16
C GLU A 145 -6.14 13.53 18.93
N LYS A 146 -7.35 12.99 18.98
CA LYS A 146 -7.94 12.14 17.92
C LYS A 146 -9.22 12.72 17.31
N ARG A 147 -9.69 13.88 17.85
CA ARG A 147 -10.97 14.47 17.46
C ARG A 147 -10.83 15.67 16.54
N LYS A 148 -9.62 16.15 16.36
CA LYS A 148 -9.34 17.33 15.50
C LYS A 148 -8.42 16.92 14.35
N PRO A 149 -8.64 17.47 13.14
CA PRO A 149 -7.69 17.33 12.05
C PRO A 149 -6.31 17.85 12.45
N GLN A 150 -5.26 17.19 12.00
CA GLN A 150 -3.89 17.60 12.21
C GLN A 150 -3.10 17.43 10.92
N ASP A 151 -2.13 18.31 10.72
CA ASP A 151 -1.16 18.22 9.64
C ASP A 151 0.25 18.04 10.20
N GLY A 152 1.06 17.31 9.48
CA GLY A 152 2.45 17.04 9.85
C GLY A 152 3.32 16.82 8.62
N ARG A 153 4.62 16.65 8.86
CA ARG A 153 5.60 16.35 7.82
C ARG A 153 6.56 15.28 8.30
N LEU A 154 6.89 14.36 7.42
CA LEU A 154 7.86 13.30 7.66
C LEU A 154 8.93 13.36 6.57
N LYS A 155 10.19 13.50 6.97
CA LYS A 155 11.34 13.34 6.05
C LYS A 155 11.80 11.89 6.13
N THR A 156 11.99 11.27 4.98
CA THR A 156 12.47 9.90 4.86
C THR A 156 13.35 9.74 3.64
N ARG A 157 13.88 8.54 3.43
CA ARG A 157 14.65 8.21 2.24
C ARG A 157 13.94 7.15 1.42
N THR A 158 13.94 7.35 0.12
CA THR A 158 13.45 6.33 -0.82
C THR A 158 14.39 5.11 -0.81
N PRO A 159 13.97 3.95 -1.32
CA PRO A 159 14.86 2.79 -1.51
C PRO A 159 16.08 3.10 -2.37
N LYS A 160 16.03 4.12 -3.21
CA LYS A 160 17.14 4.62 -4.04
C LYS A 160 18.09 5.55 -3.28
N GLY A 161 17.85 5.82 -1.99
CA GLY A 161 18.68 6.68 -1.15
C GLY A 161 18.39 8.18 -1.26
N GLN A 162 17.42 8.58 -2.07
CA GLN A 162 17.02 9.98 -2.24
C GLN A 162 16.20 10.46 -1.04
N GLU A 163 16.43 11.67 -0.58
CA GLU A 163 15.61 12.30 0.46
C GLU A 163 14.27 12.74 -0.13
N THR A 164 13.20 12.40 0.56
CA THR A 164 11.85 12.80 0.19
C THR A 164 11.08 13.27 1.43
N GLU A 165 10.10 14.14 1.21
CA GLU A 165 9.19 14.64 2.24
C GLU A 165 7.79 14.07 2.01
N LEU A 166 7.17 13.56 3.07
CA LEU A 166 5.76 13.21 3.07
C LEU A 166 4.98 14.26 3.84
N ARG A 167 3.91 14.75 3.25
CA ARG A 167 2.92 15.58 3.95
C ARG A 167 1.84 14.67 4.52
N LEU A 168 1.63 14.81 5.82
CA LEU A 168 0.71 14.00 6.59
C LEU A 168 -0.51 14.82 6.94
N SER A 169 -1.69 14.24 6.82
CA SER A 169 -2.93 14.85 7.29
C SER A 169 -3.81 13.79 7.96
N THR A 170 -4.30 14.08 9.16
CA THR A 170 -5.25 13.22 9.88
C THR A 170 -6.63 13.85 9.92
N LEU A 171 -7.64 13.01 9.80
CA LEU A 171 -9.04 13.38 9.87
C LEU A 171 -9.80 12.43 10.79
N PRO A 172 -10.52 12.92 11.79
CA PRO A 172 -11.39 12.09 12.61
C PRO A 172 -12.53 11.52 11.75
N THR A 173 -12.84 10.25 11.99
CA THR A 173 -13.97 9.55 11.37
C THR A 173 -14.76 8.79 12.43
N ALA A 174 -15.92 8.25 12.07
CA ALA A 174 -16.75 7.45 12.98
C ALA A 174 -16.03 6.20 13.55
N PHE A 175 -15.01 5.69 12.84
CA PHE A 175 -14.29 4.46 13.22
C PHE A 175 -12.85 4.70 13.67
N GLY A 176 -12.46 5.95 13.92
CA GLY A 176 -11.11 6.35 14.31
C GLY A 176 -10.53 7.43 13.39
N GLU A 177 -9.23 7.69 13.50
CA GLU A 177 -8.56 8.67 12.64
C GLU A 177 -8.19 8.04 11.30
N LYS A 178 -8.60 8.68 10.20
CA LYS A 178 -8.04 8.44 8.86
C LYS A 178 -6.75 9.24 8.72
N LEU A 179 -5.72 8.64 8.15
CA LEU A 179 -4.47 9.32 7.83
C LEU A 179 -4.20 9.25 6.33
N VAL A 180 -3.78 10.36 5.76
CA VAL A 180 -3.33 10.47 4.38
C VAL A 180 -1.90 10.98 4.38
N MET A 181 -1.02 10.29 3.65
CA MET A 181 0.37 10.70 3.42
C MET A 181 0.54 10.96 1.94
N ARG A 182 0.85 12.19 1.57
CA ARG A 182 1.22 12.55 0.21
C ARG A 182 2.73 12.52 0.06
N ILE A 183 3.19 11.74 -0.89
CA ILE A 183 4.61 11.64 -1.23
C ILE A 183 4.96 12.82 -2.12
N PHE A 184 5.95 13.60 -1.70
CA PHE A 184 6.43 14.73 -2.47
C PHE A 184 7.73 14.32 -3.18
N ASP A 185 7.63 14.03 -4.47
CA ASP A 185 8.78 13.71 -5.30
C ASP A 185 9.29 15.01 -5.95
N PRO A 186 10.46 15.53 -5.53
CA PRO A 186 11.01 16.75 -6.11
C PRO A 186 11.39 16.59 -7.59
N GLU A 187 11.66 15.37 -8.07
CA GLU A 187 12.00 15.13 -9.47
C GLU A 187 10.84 15.39 -10.43
N VAL A 188 9.59 15.22 -9.96
CA VAL A 188 8.41 15.51 -10.77
C VAL A 188 8.30 16.99 -11.11
N LEU A 189 8.80 17.87 -10.25
CA LEU A 189 8.74 19.32 -10.45
C LEU A 189 9.74 19.83 -11.51
N VAL A 190 10.72 19.03 -11.87
CA VAL A 190 11.81 19.42 -12.79
C VAL A 190 11.63 18.75 -14.17
N ARG A 191 10.57 17.95 -14.36
CA ARG A 191 10.32 17.29 -15.65
C ARG A 191 9.98 18.31 -16.72
N SER A 192 10.63 18.19 -17.88
CA SER A 192 10.28 18.98 -19.06
C SER A 192 8.93 18.57 -19.62
N PHE A 193 8.27 19.44 -20.39
CA PHE A 193 7.00 19.11 -21.05
C PHE A 193 7.10 17.87 -21.92
N GLN A 194 8.25 17.65 -22.58
CA GLN A 194 8.51 16.45 -23.38
C GLN A 194 8.53 15.18 -22.52
N GLN A 195 9.12 15.23 -21.31
CA GLN A 195 9.11 14.12 -20.36
C GLN A 195 7.73 13.86 -19.76
N LEU A 196 6.83 14.85 -19.81
CA LEU A 196 5.43 14.73 -19.42
C LEU A 196 4.52 14.23 -20.56
N GLY A 197 5.11 13.91 -21.74
CA GLY A 197 4.37 13.40 -22.89
C GLY A 197 3.71 14.48 -23.76
N PHE A 198 4.03 15.76 -23.53
CA PHE A 198 3.59 16.82 -24.43
C PHE A 198 4.55 16.87 -25.62
N GLU A 199 4.14 16.28 -26.74
CA GLU A 199 4.83 16.44 -28.01
C GLU A 199 4.55 17.84 -28.55
N GLY A 200 5.62 18.61 -28.84
CA GLY A 200 5.52 19.98 -29.29
C GLY A 200 4.94 20.07 -30.69
N HIS A 201 3.64 20.19 -30.80
CA HIS A 201 2.96 20.85 -31.90
C HIS A 201 2.24 22.08 -31.32
N LEU A 202 2.99 23.16 -31.22
CA LEU A 202 2.47 24.53 -31.19
C LEU A 202 2.78 25.18 -32.50
#